data_6e28b6ef8204aafa1618ea0fec940140
#
_entry.id   6e28b6ef8204aafa1618ea0fec940140
#
_cell.length_a   1.000
_cell.length_b   1.000
_cell.length_c   1.000
_cell.angle_alpha   90.00
_cell.angle_beta   90.00
_cell.angle_gamma   90.00
#
_symmetry.space_group_name_H-M   'P 1'
#
loop_
_entity.id
_entity.type
_entity.pdbx_description
1 polymer ?
#
loop_
_entity_poly.entity_id
_entity_poly.type
_entity_poly.pdbx_seq_one_letter_code
_entity_poly.pdbx_strand_id
1 'polypeptide(L)'
;MKCLRLDLVRFFNLSAAEEDLIGGIPEAQVFAYAFWTVVLMSIVCWIPFEDLNVYASEYVFGIACLAIAAVGYRQCFYANGGNKGKDFLSRMACLGWVVGWRTFVPFTIIALVGWIAFGVYMGDQDFDVVLESQEVLFLDGVLFTFAEIMYWSFLKKSMHDIRRRIEAQS
;
A
#
# COMPACT_ATOMS: atom_id res chain seq x y z
N MET A 1 -7.11 7.57 -32.63
CA MET A 1 -7.04 7.93 -31.20
C MET A 1 -8.06 7.11 -30.45
N LYS A 2 -7.64 6.00 -29.78
CA LYS A 2 -8.52 5.29 -28.85
C LYS A 2 -8.68 6.19 -27.63
N CYS A 3 -9.91 6.67 -27.37
CA CYS A 3 -10.25 7.41 -26.17
C CYS A 3 -9.76 6.64 -24.94
N LEU A 4 -8.95 7.30 -24.12
CA LEU A 4 -8.53 6.81 -22.81
C LEU A 4 -9.79 6.74 -21.93
N ARG A 5 -10.59 5.66 -22.07
CA ARG A 5 -11.58 5.32 -21.04
C ARG A 5 -10.76 4.83 -19.85
N LEU A 6 -10.55 5.72 -18.89
CA LEU A 6 -10.18 5.36 -17.53
C LEU A 6 -11.37 4.57 -16.96
N ASP A 7 -11.43 3.28 -17.24
CA ASP A 7 -12.38 2.39 -16.59
C ASP A 7 -11.96 2.29 -15.12
N LEU A 8 -12.64 3.06 -14.27
CA LEU A 8 -12.42 3.07 -12.81
C LEU A 8 -12.39 1.64 -12.24
N VAL A 9 -13.17 0.72 -12.81
CA VAL A 9 -13.19 -0.69 -12.42
C VAL A 9 -11.85 -1.37 -12.66
N ARG A 10 -11.14 -1.05 -13.75
CA ARG A 10 -9.80 -1.60 -14.04
C ARG A 10 -8.74 -1.05 -13.08
N PHE A 11 -8.91 0.20 -12.63
CA PHE A 11 -7.99 0.87 -11.71
C PHE A 11 -7.87 0.17 -10.35
N PHE A 12 -8.89 -0.60 -9.95
CA PHE A 12 -8.93 -1.35 -8.69
C PHE A 12 -8.89 -2.87 -8.89
N ASN A 13 -8.82 -3.36 -10.14
CA ASN A 13 -8.84 -4.77 -10.44
C ASN A 13 -7.43 -5.30 -10.74
N LEU A 14 -6.90 -6.14 -9.84
CA LEU A 14 -5.56 -6.69 -9.95
C LEU A 14 -5.37 -7.53 -11.23
N SER A 15 -6.33 -8.38 -11.58
CA SER A 15 -6.25 -9.22 -12.78
C SER A 15 -6.21 -8.39 -14.06
N ALA A 16 -7.01 -7.31 -14.11
CA ALA A 16 -6.99 -6.39 -15.24
C ALA A 16 -5.67 -5.61 -15.32
N ALA A 17 -5.11 -5.18 -14.19
CA ALA A 17 -3.81 -4.52 -14.13
C ALA A 17 -2.66 -5.47 -14.56
N GLU A 18 -2.73 -6.74 -14.18
CA GLU A 18 -1.77 -7.77 -14.62
C GLU A 18 -1.85 -8.03 -16.13
N GLU A 19 -3.06 -8.13 -16.70
CA GLU A 19 -3.27 -8.30 -18.16
C GLU A 19 -2.77 -7.08 -18.93
N ASP A 20 -3.06 -5.87 -18.47
CA ASP A 20 -2.57 -4.64 -19.08
C ASP A 20 -1.04 -4.59 -19.05
N LEU A 21 -0.40 -5.03 -17.96
CA LEU A 21 1.07 -5.10 -17.85
C LEU A 21 1.71 -6.13 -18.76
N ILE A 22 1.03 -7.23 -19.05
CA ILE A 22 1.50 -8.22 -20.03
C ILE A 22 1.36 -7.70 -21.45
N GLY A 23 0.27 -7.01 -21.75
CA GLY A 23 -0.02 -6.42 -23.07
C GLY A 23 0.76 -5.13 -23.39
N GLY A 24 1.45 -4.56 -22.39
CA GLY A 24 2.12 -3.26 -22.47
C GLY A 24 1.19 -2.11 -22.08
N ILE A 25 1.46 -1.47 -20.94
CA ILE A 25 0.68 -0.33 -20.46
C ILE A 25 1.10 0.95 -21.18
N PRO A 26 0.15 1.78 -21.66
CA PRO A 26 0.43 3.11 -22.15
C PRO A 26 1.09 3.97 -21.06
N GLU A 27 2.12 4.73 -21.38
CA GLU A 27 2.84 5.61 -20.43
C GLU A 27 1.90 6.55 -19.67
N ALA A 28 0.85 7.06 -20.34
CA ALA A 28 -0.16 7.91 -19.73
C ALA A 28 -0.92 7.20 -18.58
N GLN A 29 -1.13 5.89 -18.67
CA GLN A 29 -1.78 5.12 -17.63
C GLN A 29 -0.83 4.86 -16.45
N VAL A 30 0.44 4.58 -16.72
CA VAL A 30 1.49 4.49 -15.68
C VAL A 30 1.58 5.81 -14.91
N PHE A 31 1.58 6.94 -15.63
CA PHE A 31 1.60 8.26 -15.03
C PHE A 31 0.36 8.49 -14.15
N ALA A 32 -0.83 8.09 -14.59
CA ALA A 32 -2.05 8.23 -13.79
C ALA A 32 -1.96 7.44 -12.46
N TYR A 33 -1.48 6.20 -12.48
CA TYR A 33 -1.26 5.42 -11.26
C TYR A 33 -0.26 6.09 -10.31
N ALA A 34 0.88 6.53 -10.84
CA ALA A 34 1.90 7.23 -10.04
C ALA A 34 1.36 8.54 -9.47
N PHE A 35 0.64 9.34 -10.27
CA PHE A 35 0.03 10.60 -9.85
C PHE A 35 -0.95 10.40 -8.69
N TRP A 36 -1.89 9.46 -8.83
CA TRP A 36 -2.86 9.19 -7.76
C TRP A 36 -2.21 8.64 -6.50
N THR A 37 -1.13 7.86 -6.62
CA THR A 37 -0.35 7.41 -5.47
C THR A 37 0.26 8.60 -4.72
N VAL A 38 0.86 9.55 -5.44
CA VAL A 38 1.43 10.76 -4.85
C VAL A 38 0.36 11.63 -4.22
N VAL A 39 -0.80 11.82 -4.89
CA VAL A 39 -1.92 12.60 -4.35
C VAL A 39 -2.43 12.01 -3.04
N LEU A 40 -2.64 10.68 -2.99
CA LEU A 40 -3.08 10.02 -1.75
C LEU A 40 -2.05 10.14 -0.63
N MET A 41 -0.78 9.89 -0.93
CA MET A 41 0.29 10.04 0.05
C MET A 41 0.38 11.48 0.55
N SER A 42 0.21 12.46 -0.33
CA SER A 42 0.17 13.87 0.07
C SER A 42 -1.00 14.17 1.01
N ILE A 43 -2.20 13.64 0.73
CA ILE A 43 -3.37 13.82 1.60
C ILE A 43 -3.11 13.20 2.98
N VAL A 44 -2.56 12.00 3.04
CA VAL A 44 -2.24 11.32 4.31
C VAL A 44 -1.18 12.10 5.10
N CYS A 45 -0.15 12.65 4.42
CA CYS A 45 0.88 13.46 5.08
C CYS A 45 0.38 14.85 5.51
N TRP A 46 -0.75 15.34 4.97
CA TRP A 46 -1.33 16.64 5.31
C TRP A 46 -2.30 16.58 6.51
N ILE A 47 -2.57 15.41 7.06
CA ILE A 47 -3.28 15.30 8.34
C ILE A 47 -2.37 15.93 9.38
N PRO A 48 -2.73 17.06 10.00
CA PRO A 48 -1.86 17.72 10.95
C PRO A 48 -1.72 16.85 12.20
N PHE A 49 -0.54 16.32 12.39
CA PHE A 49 -0.12 15.69 13.66
C PHE A 49 0.47 16.76 14.60
N GLU A 50 -0.23 17.89 14.73
CA GLU A 50 0.34 19.11 15.32
C GLU A 50 0.68 19.00 16.81
N ASP A 51 0.16 18.03 17.55
CA ASP A 51 0.35 17.92 19.01
C ASP A 51 0.67 16.52 19.53
N LEU A 52 1.07 15.59 18.68
CA LEU A 52 1.42 14.26 19.15
C LEU A 52 2.79 14.27 19.85
N ASN A 53 2.78 14.08 21.14
CA ASN A 53 3.96 13.60 21.87
C ASN A 53 4.40 12.27 21.23
N VAL A 54 5.37 12.34 20.32
CA VAL A 54 5.84 11.17 19.58
C VAL A 54 6.50 10.21 20.56
N TYR A 55 5.80 9.12 20.85
CA TYR A 55 6.33 8.09 21.74
C TYR A 55 7.47 7.31 21.05
N ALA A 56 8.44 6.85 21.84
CA ALA A 56 9.57 6.07 21.34
C ALA A 56 9.11 4.84 20.50
N SER A 57 7.93 4.28 20.79
CA SER A 57 7.31 3.19 20.03
C SER A 57 7.04 3.56 18.56
N GLU A 58 6.63 4.79 18.25
CA GLU A 58 6.35 5.22 16.88
C GLU A 58 7.61 5.26 16.03
N TYR A 59 8.72 5.70 16.60
CA TYR A 59 10.02 5.62 15.91
C TYR A 59 10.42 4.18 15.62
N VAL A 60 10.19 3.25 16.55
CA VAL A 60 10.50 1.83 16.36
C VAL A 60 9.64 1.25 15.23
N PHE A 61 8.33 1.53 15.22
CA PHE A 61 7.46 1.08 14.14
C PHE A 61 7.81 1.74 12.80
N GLY A 62 8.12 3.03 12.78
CA GLY A 62 8.56 3.74 11.57
C GLY A 62 9.83 3.12 10.97
N ILE A 63 10.82 2.83 11.80
CA ILE A 63 12.07 2.16 11.38
C ILE A 63 11.78 0.74 10.88
N ALA A 64 10.90 0.00 11.58
CA ALA A 64 10.51 -1.34 11.16
C ALA A 64 9.81 -1.32 9.78
N CYS A 65 8.87 -0.41 9.55
CA CYS A 65 8.23 -0.24 8.25
C CYS A 65 9.22 0.12 7.14
N LEU A 66 10.16 1.03 7.39
CA LEU A 66 11.21 1.36 6.43
C LEU A 66 12.09 0.15 6.09
N ALA A 67 12.45 -0.65 7.09
CA ALA A 67 13.23 -1.88 6.87
C ALA A 67 12.44 -2.90 6.05
N ILE A 68 11.15 -3.10 6.38
CA ILE A 68 10.24 -3.99 5.64
C ILE A 68 10.08 -3.51 4.20
N ALA A 69 9.89 -2.20 3.98
CA ALA A 69 9.77 -1.61 2.66
C ALA A 69 11.04 -1.82 1.83
N ALA A 70 12.22 -1.60 2.41
CA ALA A 70 13.49 -1.81 1.73
C ALA A 70 13.69 -3.27 1.31
N VAL A 71 13.39 -4.21 2.21
CA VAL A 71 13.45 -5.65 1.93
C VAL A 71 12.40 -6.03 0.89
N GLY A 72 11.17 -5.53 1.02
CA GLY A 72 10.06 -5.77 0.10
C GLY A 72 10.39 -5.28 -1.31
N TYR A 73 10.86 -4.04 -1.44
CA TYR A 73 11.29 -3.47 -2.71
C TYR A 73 12.36 -4.34 -3.39
N ARG A 74 13.40 -4.73 -2.64
CA ARG A 74 14.45 -5.63 -3.14
C ARG A 74 13.89 -6.96 -3.60
N GLN A 75 12.97 -7.57 -2.84
CA GLN A 75 12.35 -8.85 -3.22
C GLN A 75 11.50 -8.71 -4.48
N CYS A 76 10.72 -7.64 -4.63
CA CYS A 76 9.95 -7.34 -5.84
C CYS A 76 10.85 -7.14 -7.06
N PHE A 77 12.00 -6.47 -6.89
CA PHE A 77 12.97 -6.30 -7.96
C PHE A 77 13.49 -7.66 -8.47
N TYR A 78 13.87 -8.56 -7.57
CA TYR A 78 14.31 -9.90 -7.97
C TYR A 78 13.17 -10.76 -8.55
N ALA A 79 11.96 -10.65 -8.01
CA ALA A 79 10.78 -11.33 -8.55
C ALA A 79 10.46 -10.89 -9.98
N ASN A 80 10.70 -9.61 -10.31
CA ASN A 80 10.58 -9.10 -11.67
C ASN A 80 11.71 -9.57 -12.62
N GLY A 81 12.74 -10.22 -12.12
CA GLY A 81 13.89 -10.69 -12.89
C GLY A 81 15.19 -9.91 -12.65
N GLY A 82 15.23 -9.04 -11.66
CA GLY A 82 16.38 -8.23 -11.31
C GLY A 82 16.84 -7.36 -12.49
N ASN A 83 18.13 -7.35 -12.77
CA ASN A 83 18.73 -6.58 -13.87
C ASN A 83 18.27 -7.03 -15.29
N LYS A 84 17.67 -8.21 -15.42
CA LYS A 84 17.10 -8.71 -16.67
C LYS A 84 15.61 -8.43 -16.80
N GLY A 85 14.97 -7.99 -15.73
CA GLY A 85 13.55 -7.63 -15.71
C GLY A 85 13.31 -6.32 -16.46
N LYS A 86 12.26 -6.27 -17.26
CA LYS A 86 11.84 -5.06 -17.97
C LYS A 86 10.74 -4.36 -17.15
N ASP A 87 10.63 -3.07 -17.36
CA ASP A 87 9.50 -2.25 -16.90
C ASP A 87 9.20 -2.32 -15.38
N PHE A 88 10.24 -2.54 -14.57
CA PHE A 88 10.07 -2.69 -13.10
C PHE A 88 9.33 -1.52 -12.47
N LEU A 89 9.70 -0.27 -12.80
CA LEU A 89 9.07 0.91 -12.21
C LEU A 89 7.60 1.04 -12.63
N SER A 90 7.29 0.76 -13.90
CA SER A 90 5.90 0.78 -14.39
C SER A 90 5.04 -0.26 -13.69
N ARG A 91 5.58 -1.47 -13.49
CA ARG A 91 4.91 -2.54 -12.75
C ARG A 91 4.73 -2.19 -11.28
N MET A 92 5.76 -1.62 -10.66
CA MET A 92 5.68 -1.13 -9.28
C MET A 92 4.59 -0.08 -9.12
N ALA A 93 4.51 0.90 -10.01
CA ALA A 93 3.49 1.94 -9.94
C ALA A 93 2.07 1.36 -10.06
N CYS A 94 1.83 0.53 -11.07
CA CYS A 94 0.49 -0.02 -11.34
C CYS A 94 0.05 -1.05 -10.30
N LEU A 95 0.89 -2.05 -10.02
CA LEU A 95 0.57 -3.09 -9.04
C LEU A 95 0.58 -2.55 -7.62
N GLY A 96 1.52 -1.65 -7.31
CA GLY A 96 1.63 -1.01 -6.01
C GLY A 96 0.33 -0.30 -5.63
N TRP A 97 -0.27 0.43 -6.56
CA TRP A 97 -1.57 1.06 -6.36
C TRP A 97 -2.67 0.04 -6.06
N VAL A 98 -2.86 -0.96 -6.95
CA VAL A 98 -3.97 -1.91 -6.82
C VAL A 98 -3.83 -2.81 -5.59
N VAL A 99 -2.60 -3.28 -5.31
CA VAL A 99 -2.30 -4.09 -4.12
C VAL A 99 -2.43 -3.23 -2.86
N GLY A 100 -1.99 -1.97 -2.92
CA GLY A 100 -2.12 -1.01 -1.82
C GLY A 100 -3.57 -0.85 -1.38
N TRP A 101 -4.48 -0.55 -2.31
CA TRP A 101 -5.91 -0.45 -2.00
C TRP A 101 -6.47 -1.72 -1.37
N ARG A 102 -6.14 -2.88 -1.90
CA ARG A 102 -6.62 -4.17 -1.40
C ARG A 102 -6.08 -4.52 -0.03
N THR A 103 -4.91 -4.02 0.31
CA THR A 103 -4.27 -4.30 1.61
C THR A 103 -4.65 -3.25 2.63
N PHE A 104 -4.38 -1.97 2.35
CA PHE A 104 -4.52 -0.93 3.37
C PHE A 104 -5.98 -0.56 3.68
N VAL A 105 -6.90 -0.57 2.70
CA VAL A 105 -8.30 -0.21 2.97
C VAL A 105 -8.96 -1.15 3.99
N PRO A 106 -8.89 -2.50 3.88
CA PRO A 106 -9.43 -3.37 4.92
C PRO A 106 -8.78 -3.15 6.29
N PHE A 107 -7.47 -2.94 6.35
CA PHE A 107 -6.79 -2.67 7.62
C PHE A 107 -7.20 -1.33 8.23
N THR A 108 -7.37 -0.28 7.42
CA THR A 108 -7.88 1.01 7.90
C THR A 108 -9.30 0.88 8.46
N ILE A 109 -10.18 0.09 7.80
CA ILE A 109 -11.53 -0.17 8.31
C ILE A 109 -11.47 -0.93 9.63
N ILE A 110 -10.62 -1.95 9.75
CA ILE A 110 -10.45 -2.72 10.99
C ILE A 110 -9.96 -1.82 12.12
N ALA A 111 -8.95 -0.98 11.86
CA ALA A 111 -8.44 -0.02 12.83
C ALA A 111 -9.54 0.95 13.28
N LEU A 112 -10.28 1.54 12.35
CA LEU A 112 -11.37 2.46 12.64
C LEU A 112 -12.47 1.82 13.51
N VAL A 113 -12.89 0.59 13.15
CA VAL A 113 -13.89 -0.16 13.95
C VAL A 113 -13.33 -0.49 15.33
N GLY A 114 -12.05 -0.86 15.43
CA GLY A 114 -11.35 -1.11 16.67
C GLY A 114 -11.33 0.13 17.57
N TRP A 115 -11.02 1.29 17.02
CA TRP A 115 -11.03 2.57 17.76
C TRP A 115 -12.42 2.93 18.27
N ILE A 116 -13.45 2.80 17.44
CA ILE A 116 -14.84 3.06 17.85
C ILE A 116 -15.25 2.11 18.99
N ALA A 117 -14.98 0.81 18.83
CA ALA A 117 -15.31 -0.19 19.84
C ALA A 117 -14.57 0.07 21.16
N PHE A 118 -13.29 0.45 21.09
CA PHE A 118 -12.50 0.80 22.28
C PHE A 118 -13.01 2.08 22.95
N GLY A 119 -13.35 3.11 22.16
CA GLY A 119 -13.96 4.34 22.68
C GLY A 119 -15.29 4.08 23.41
N VAL A 120 -16.16 3.23 22.83
CA VAL A 120 -17.41 2.81 23.47
C VAL A 120 -17.15 2.01 24.76
N TYR A 121 -16.14 1.15 24.79
CA TYR A 121 -15.77 0.37 25.97
C TYR A 121 -15.25 1.23 27.13
N MET A 122 -14.50 2.30 26.81
CA MET A 122 -13.94 3.22 27.81
C MET A 122 -14.98 4.19 28.39
N GLY A 123 -16.19 4.27 27.81
CA GLY A 123 -17.32 5.04 28.34
C GLY A 123 -17.16 6.55 28.23
N ASP A 124 -17.40 7.29 29.34
CA ASP A 124 -17.40 8.77 29.37
C ASP A 124 -16.01 9.42 29.30
N GLN A 125 -14.96 8.70 28.95
CA GLN A 125 -13.65 9.30 28.76
C GLN A 125 -13.62 10.06 27.40
N ASP A 126 -12.95 11.21 27.40
CA ASP A 126 -12.78 11.99 26.18
C ASP A 126 -12.12 11.13 25.09
N PHE A 127 -12.74 11.09 23.90
CA PHE A 127 -12.29 10.27 22.76
C PHE A 127 -10.84 10.57 22.37
N ASP A 128 -10.42 11.84 22.51
CA ASP A 128 -9.04 12.27 22.24
C ASP A 128 -8.04 11.61 23.18
N VAL A 129 -8.37 11.47 24.48
CA VAL A 129 -7.53 10.78 25.46
C VAL A 129 -7.40 9.30 25.14
N VAL A 130 -8.45 8.69 24.59
CA VAL A 130 -8.44 7.29 24.16
C VAL A 130 -7.52 7.08 22.97
N LEU A 131 -7.58 7.96 21.98
CA LEU A 131 -6.73 7.88 20.78
C LEU A 131 -5.24 8.11 21.09
N GLU A 132 -4.94 8.91 22.11
CA GLU A 132 -3.56 9.17 22.56
C GLU A 132 -3.02 8.10 23.54
N SER A 133 -3.82 7.09 23.88
CA SER A 133 -3.35 6.04 24.78
C SER A 133 -2.24 5.21 24.13
N GLN A 134 -1.21 4.86 24.92
CA GLN A 134 -0.07 4.06 24.45
C GLN A 134 -0.50 2.71 23.87
N GLU A 135 -1.55 2.11 24.42
CA GLU A 135 -2.10 0.82 23.99
C GLU A 135 -2.68 0.91 22.58
N VAL A 136 -3.43 1.98 22.26
CA VAL A 136 -4.03 2.19 20.94
C VAL A 136 -2.94 2.46 19.91
N LEU A 137 -1.99 3.36 20.21
CA LEU A 137 -0.87 3.66 19.32
C LEU A 137 0.01 2.43 19.04
N PHE A 138 0.25 1.60 20.07
CA PHE A 138 0.97 0.35 19.91
C PHE A 138 0.21 -0.64 19.00
N LEU A 139 -1.08 -0.79 19.21
CA LEU A 139 -1.94 -1.69 18.41
C LEU A 139 -1.94 -1.25 16.95
N ASP A 140 -2.06 0.04 16.69
CA ASP A 140 -1.98 0.61 15.32
C ASP A 140 -0.63 0.34 14.68
N GLY A 141 0.46 0.56 15.38
CA GLY A 141 1.79 0.26 14.90
C GLY A 141 1.94 -1.20 14.49
N VAL A 142 1.39 -2.14 15.27
CA VAL A 142 1.37 -3.57 14.95
C VAL A 142 0.52 -3.84 13.72
N LEU A 143 -0.69 -3.28 13.63
CA LEU A 143 -1.60 -3.46 12.49
C LEU A 143 -1.00 -2.92 11.19
N PHE A 144 -0.42 -1.71 11.23
CA PHE A 144 0.24 -1.13 10.06
C PHE A 144 1.47 -1.93 9.63
N THR A 145 2.29 -2.39 10.57
CA THR A 145 3.44 -3.26 10.27
C THR A 145 3.00 -4.56 9.60
N PHE A 146 1.91 -5.16 10.08
CA PHE A 146 1.36 -6.37 9.46
C PHE A 146 0.79 -6.09 8.07
N ALA A 147 0.07 -4.99 7.88
CA ALA A 147 -0.43 -4.56 6.57
C ALA A 147 0.72 -4.34 5.57
N GLU A 148 1.82 -3.75 6.01
CA GLU A 148 3.03 -3.54 5.20
C GLU A 148 3.64 -4.87 4.74
N ILE A 149 3.78 -5.84 5.64
CA ILE A 149 4.27 -7.19 5.30
C ILE A 149 3.36 -7.86 4.27
N MET A 150 2.05 -7.78 4.46
CA MET A 150 1.05 -8.33 3.54
C MET A 150 1.13 -7.66 2.17
N TYR A 151 1.22 -6.33 2.13
CA TYR A 151 1.37 -5.55 0.91
C TYR A 151 2.56 -6.02 0.08
N TRP A 152 3.76 -6.08 0.68
CA TRP A 152 4.96 -6.50 -0.03
C TRP A 152 4.92 -7.97 -0.47
N SER A 153 4.28 -8.83 0.32
CA SER A 153 4.09 -10.25 -0.02
C SER A 153 3.20 -10.42 -1.25
N PHE A 154 2.07 -9.70 -1.30
CA PHE A 154 1.16 -9.73 -2.46
C PHE A 154 1.81 -9.10 -3.70
N LEU A 155 2.48 -7.98 -3.54
CA LEU A 155 3.16 -7.30 -4.64
C LEU A 155 4.25 -8.17 -5.26
N LYS A 156 5.07 -8.81 -4.43
CA LYS A 156 6.08 -9.78 -4.86
C LYS A 156 5.44 -10.94 -5.65
N LYS A 157 4.34 -11.50 -5.14
CA LYS A 157 3.61 -12.58 -5.81
C LYS A 157 3.13 -12.14 -7.18
N SER A 158 2.45 -11.01 -7.29
CA SER A 158 1.96 -10.47 -8.57
C SER A 158 3.09 -10.21 -9.56
N MET A 159 4.23 -9.66 -9.11
CA MET A 159 5.42 -9.48 -9.96
C MET A 159 5.93 -10.81 -10.54
N HIS A 160 6.00 -11.83 -9.71
CA HIS A 160 6.46 -13.14 -10.11
C HIS A 160 5.48 -13.82 -11.09
N ASP A 161 4.17 -13.68 -10.86
CA ASP A 161 3.13 -14.26 -11.71
C ASP A 161 3.12 -13.60 -13.11
N ILE A 162 3.25 -12.29 -13.18
CA ILE A 162 3.39 -11.56 -14.46
C ILE A 162 4.62 -12.04 -15.21
N ARG A 163 5.76 -12.12 -14.54
CA ARG A 163 6.99 -12.59 -15.15
C ARG A 163 6.82 -13.98 -15.76
N ARG A 164 6.25 -14.93 -15.01
CA ARG A 164 5.97 -16.30 -15.50
C ARG A 164 5.08 -16.31 -16.74
N ARG A 165 4.03 -15.47 -16.76
CA ARG A 165 3.13 -15.38 -17.92
C ARG A 165 3.84 -14.82 -19.16
N ILE A 166 4.72 -13.84 -18.99
CA ILE A 166 5.51 -13.29 -20.10
C ILE A 166 6.50 -14.33 -20.64
N GLU A 167 7.21 -15.05 -19.75
CA GLU A 167 8.15 -16.11 -20.13
C GLU A 167 7.46 -17.28 -20.86
N ALA A 168 6.18 -17.54 -20.54
CA ALA A 168 5.39 -18.58 -21.20
C ALA A 168 4.86 -18.18 -22.59
N GLN A 169 4.88 -16.87 -22.93
CA GLN A 169 4.45 -16.35 -24.23
C GLN A 169 5.61 -16.09 -25.22
N SER A 170 6.85 -16.11 -24.73
CA SER A 170 8.08 -15.93 -25.51
C SER A 170 8.63 -17.26 -26.05
#